data_ab3618f200e8f4e4a8a01871988b4e09
#
_entry.id   ab3618f200e8f4e4a8a01871988b4e09
#
_cell.length_a   1.000
_cell.length_b   1.000
_cell.length_c   1.000
_cell.angle_alpha   90.00
_cell.angle_beta   90.00
_cell.angle_gamma   90.00
#
_symmetry.space_group_name_H-M   'P 1'
#
loop_
_entity.id
_entity.type
_entity.pdbx_description
1 polymer ?
#
loop_
_entity_poly.entity_id
_entity_poly.type
_entity_poly.pdbx_seq_one_letter_code
_entity_poly.pdbx_strand_id
1 'polypeptide(L)'
;MKKNQSIDLLHGPIFKSLSLLAIPIMATYFIQMAYNLVDMLWIGFLGSGAVASVGVSGNFMYLANGLVNMPKIGSQALVGQSLGANNKKETKNYIEAAFQSSILFALIYGIIIIVFQKNLIQLFNLKDSTIIQDAQNYLWITCGFIIFSFVNQIFTGILTAAGHSKNTFIATTTGLVLNLILDPVLIFVCNLRVIGAALATIIAQIIVTLVFLYDAKKLDLFQEIKLLSKPDKNHISKILKIGFPPSIQSMLFTCISMYIARLISSFGAISVAVQKVGSQIESISWMAADGFSASINAFTSQNYGAKNYNRVHKGYKTGMLVVGLWGLLTSCILIFLPGPIFSCFIHESDILPYGIDYLIILGFSQLFMCIEIATQGAFNGLGKTLPPSIVSIVFTSARIPMAIVLSHFLGVNGIWWAISISSIIKGTVLVTWFILYSKRRLIA
;
A
#
# COMPACT_ATOMS: atom_id res chain seq x y z
N MET A 1 14.56 22.76 21.46
CA MET A 1 13.99 21.81 20.48
C MET A 1 12.48 21.76 20.68
N LYS A 2 11.66 22.20 19.70
CA LYS A 2 10.19 22.12 19.81
C LYS A 2 9.80 20.66 20.02
N LYS A 3 9.06 20.37 21.14
CA LYS A 3 8.41 19.08 21.37
C LYS A 3 7.78 18.59 20.06
N ASN A 4 8.01 17.34 19.69
CA ASN A 4 7.34 16.67 18.56
C ASN A 4 5.82 16.65 18.82
N GLN A 5 5.14 17.75 18.45
CA GLN A 5 3.69 17.87 18.68
C GLN A 5 2.99 17.00 17.63
N SER A 6 2.14 16.07 18.12
CA SER A 6 1.19 15.37 17.27
C SER A 6 0.26 16.37 16.58
N ILE A 7 -0.20 16.04 15.40
CA ILE A 7 -1.24 16.83 14.70
C ILE A 7 -2.55 16.67 15.48
N ASP A 8 -3.16 17.78 15.88
CA ASP A 8 -4.45 17.75 16.56
C ASP A 8 -5.57 17.39 15.56
N LEU A 9 -6.04 16.14 15.67
CA LEU A 9 -7.13 15.62 14.83
C LEU A 9 -8.51 15.86 15.44
N LEU A 10 -8.58 16.16 16.74
CA LEU A 10 -9.84 16.33 17.47
C LEU A 10 -10.36 17.76 17.45
N HIS A 11 -9.49 18.77 17.55
CA HIS A 11 -9.90 20.17 17.69
C HIS A 11 -9.36 21.07 16.58
N GLY A 12 -8.26 20.69 15.91
CA GLY A 12 -7.64 21.47 14.85
C GLY A 12 -8.54 21.71 13.61
N PRO A 13 -8.23 22.72 12.77
CA PRO A 13 -8.93 22.91 11.49
C PRO A 13 -8.85 21.68 10.61
N ILE A 14 -10.00 21.17 10.15
CA ILE A 14 -10.13 19.84 9.49
C ILE A 14 -9.20 19.72 8.28
N PHE A 15 -9.29 20.67 7.34
CA PHE A 15 -8.46 20.67 6.13
C PHE A 15 -6.97 20.68 6.46
N LYS A 16 -6.54 21.54 7.41
CA LYS A 16 -5.13 21.62 7.83
C LYS A 16 -4.66 20.32 8.49
N SER A 17 -5.47 19.74 9.36
CA SER A 17 -5.14 18.46 10.04
C SER A 17 -4.99 17.31 9.04
N LEU A 18 -5.93 17.18 8.09
CA LEU A 18 -5.87 16.18 7.04
C LEU A 18 -4.66 16.36 6.14
N SER A 19 -4.40 17.58 5.67
CA SER A 19 -3.28 17.85 4.76
C SER A 19 -1.91 17.66 5.42
N LEU A 20 -1.74 18.15 6.66
CA LEU A 20 -0.49 17.98 7.40
C LEU A 20 -0.18 16.49 7.68
N LEU A 21 -1.21 15.65 7.82
CA LEU A 21 -1.04 14.22 7.99
C LEU A 21 -0.79 13.51 6.64
N ALA A 22 -1.51 13.91 5.59
CA ALA A 22 -1.44 13.27 4.28
C ALA A 22 -0.13 13.55 3.53
N ILE A 23 0.36 14.81 3.56
CA ILE A 23 1.53 15.22 2.77
C ILE A 23 2.79 14.38 3.08
N PRO A 24 3.18 14.14 4.35
CA PRO A 24 4.34 13.27 4.62
C PRO A 24 4.13 11.83 4.16
N ILE A 25 2.90 11.31 4.23
CA ILE A 25 2.58 9.95 3.78
C ILE A 25 2.70 9.86 2.26
N MET A 26 2.15 10.83 1.53
CA MET A 26 2.28 10.92 0.07
C MET A 26 3.76 11.01 -0.33
N ALA A 27 4.53 11.87 0.33
CA ALA A 27 5.96 12.00 0.08
C ALA A 27 6.71 10.67 0.30
N THR A 28 6.33 9.89 1.33
CA THR A 28 6.88 8.54 1.54
C THR A 28 6.61 7.63 0.35
N TYR A 29 5.38 7.62 -0.18
CA TYR A 29 5.03 6.78 -1.33
C TYR A 29 5.78 7.19 -2.61
N PHE A 30 5.93 8.50 -2.88
CA PHE A 30 6.69 8.98 -4.02
C PHE A 30 8.19 8.65 -3.93
N ILE A 31 8.79 8.81 -2.75
CA ILE A 31 10.19 8.42 -2.53
C ILE A 31 10.34 6.91 -2.69
N GLN A 32 9.41 6.12 -2.17
CA GLN A 32 9.43 4.66 -2.32
C GLN A 32 9.30 4.24 -3.78
N MET A 33 8.47 4.93 -4.58
CA MET A 33 8.38 4.68 -6.02
C MET A 33 9.71 4.98 -6.73
N ALA A 34 10.31 6.14 -6.47
CA ALA A 34 11.60 6.50 -7.04
C ALA A 34 12.70 5.50 -6.63
N TYR A 35 12.71 5.10 -5.36
CA TYR A 35 13.60 4.07 -4.86
C TYR A 35 13.44 2.75 -5.62
N ASN A 36 12.22 2.24 -5.78
CA ASN A 36 11.97 0.98 -6.47
C ASN A 36 12.48 1.00 -7.93
N LEU A 37 12.41 2.16 -8.59
CA LEU A 37 12.97 2.33 -9.93
C LEU A 37 14.50 2.26 -9.93
N VAL A 38 15.15 2.89 -8.96
CA VAL A 38 16.62 2.89 -8.86
C VAL A 38 17.15 1.52 -8.44
N ASP A 39 16.49 0.85 -7.50
CA ASP A 39 16.83 -0.53 -7.10
C ASP A 39 16.77 -1.49 -8.32
N MET A 40 15.70 -1.38 -9.12
CA MET A 40 15.60 -2.15 -10.35
C MET A 40 16.68 -1.85 -11.36
N LEU A 41 17.17 -0.59 -11.43
CA LEU A 41 18.31 -0.22 -12.28
C LEU A 41 19.60 -0.91 -11.81
N TRP A 42 19.90 -0.88 -10.50
CA TRP A 42 21.09 -1.55 -9.96
C TRP A 42 21.08 -3.04 -10.23
N ILE A 43 19.94 -3.70 -10.05
CA ILE A 43 19.78 -5.13 -10.35
C ILE A 43 19.89 -5.37 -11.87
N GLY A 44 19.37 -4.45 -12.69
CA GLY A 44 19.46 -4.50 -14.14
C GLY A 44 20.91 -4.54 -14.68
N PHE A 45 21.84 -3.83 -14.02
CA PHE A 45 23.28 -3.88 -14.38
C PHE A 45 23.91 -5.26 -14.13
N LEU A 46 23.32 -6.11 -13.30
CA LEU A 46 23.77 -7.50 -13.12
C LEU A 46 23.28 -8.45 -14.23
N GLY A 47 22.38 -7.96 -15.09
CA GLY A 47 21.80 -8.71 -16.21
C GLY A 47 20.38 -9.22 -15.98
N SER A 48 19.77 -9.71 -17.07
CA SER A 48 18.37 -10.17 -17.07
C SER A 48 18.09 -11.32 -16.12
N GLY A 49 19.07 -12.20 -15.88
CA GLY A 49 18.94 -13.29 -14.91
C GLY A 49 18.75 -12.79 -13.48
N ALA A 50 19.51 -11.76 -13.06
CA ALA A 50 19.34 -11.15 -11.74
C ALA A 50 17.96 -10.46 -11.60
N VAL A 51 17.51 -9.77 -12.64
CA VAL A 51 16.17 -9.16 -12.66
C VAL A 51 15.08 -10.24 -12.53
N ALA A 52 15.23 -11.37 -13.22
CA ALA A 52 14.30 -12.49 -13.14
C ALA A 52 14.27 -13.12 -11.74
N SER A 53 15.44 -13.35 -11.12
CA SER A 53 15.54 -13.93 -9.78
C SER A 53 14.89 -13.06 -8.71
N VAL A 54 15.17 -11.74 -8.72
CA VAL A 54 14.58 -10.77 -7.78
C VAL A 54 13.09 -10.58 -8.05
N GLY A 55 12.69 -10.55 -9.33
CA GLY A 55 11.28 -10.43 -9.71
C GLY A 55 10.41 -11.60 -9.22
N VAL A 56 10.91 -12.83 -9.36
CA VAL A 56 10.23 -14.03 -8.83
C VAL A 56 10.13 -13.98 -7.30
N SER A 57 11.22 -13.65 -6.62
CA SER A 57 11.25 -13.56 -5.15
C SER A 57 10.36 -12.42 -4.64
N GLY A 58 10.27 -11.31 -5.37
CA GLY A 58 9.44 -10.15 -5.06
C GLY A 58 7.95 -10.48 -4.94
N ASN A 59 7.44 -11.48 -5.68
CA ASN A 59 6.04 -11.90 -5.55
C ASN A 59 5.71 -12.38 -4.12
N PHE A 60 6.63 -13.04 -3.45
CA PHE A 60 6.44 -13.47 -2.06
C PHE A 60 6.48 -12.30 -1.10
N MET A 61 7.26 -11.24 -1.40
CA MET A 61 7.23 -10.00 -0.62
C MET A 61 5.87 -9.28 -0.75
N TYR A 62 5.24 -9.28 -1.94
CA TYR A 62 3.87 -8.75 -2.10
C TYR A 62 2.83 -9.54 -1.31
N LEU A 63 2.94 -10.88 -1.27
CA LEU A 63 2.07 -11.70 -0.42
C LEU A 63 2.26 -11.38 1.07
N ALA A 64 3.50 -11.18 1.51
CA ALA A 64 3.81 -10.78 2.88
C ALA A 64 3.18 -9.42 3.23
N ASN A 65 3.20 -8.45 2.31
CA ASN A 65 2.53 -7.17 2.50
C ASN A 65 1.01 -7.32 2.66
N GLY A 66 0.39 -8.24 1.92
CA GLY A 66 -1.02 -8.60 2.13
C GLY A 66 -1.27 -9.10 3.55
N LEU A 67 -0.38 -9.96 4.07
CA LEU A 67 -0.52 -10.53 5.41
C LEU A 67 -0.33 -9.50 6.53
N VAL A 68 0.68 -8.63 6.45
CA VAL A 68 0.93 -7.59 7.46
C VAL A 68 -0.13 -6.49 7.47
N ASN A 69 -0.86 -6.29 6.37
CA ASN A 69 -2.00 -5.37 6.34
C ASN A 69 -3.07 -5.74 7.37
N MET A 70 -3.20 -7.04 7.73
CA MET A 70 -4.18 -7.48 8.71
C MET A 70 -3.96 -6.83 10.09
N PRO A 71 -2.82 -7.00 10.78
CA PRO A 71 -2.57 -6.32 12.05
C PRO A 71 -2.39 -4.80 11.88
N LYS A 72 -1.86 -4.31 10.76
CA LYS A 72 -1.64 -2.87 10.51
C LYS A 72 -2.96 -2.09 10.46
N ILE A 73 -3.89 -2.47 9.58
CA ILE A 73 -5.16 -1.74 9.39
C ILE A 73 -6.04 -1.86 10.64
N GLY A 74 -6.11 -3.05 11.23
CA GLY A 74 -6.86 -3.28 12.45
C GLY A 74 -6.34 -2.45 13.62
N SER A 75 -5.02 -2.41 13.83
CA SER A 75 -4.42 -1.60 14.89
C SER A 75 -4.57 -0.10 14.61
N GLN A 76 -4.37 0.37 13.38
CA GLN A 76 -4.55 1.77 13.03
C GLN A 76 -5.95 2.28 13.41
N ALA A 77 -6.99 1.49 13.12
CA ALA A 77 -8.36 1.84 13.48
C ALA A 77 -8.57 1.84 15.00
N LEU A 78 -8.22 0.75 15.69
CA LEU A 78 -8.52 0.58 17.12
C LEU A 78 -7.65 1.44 18.04
N VAL A 79 -6.37 1.63 17.70
CA VAL A 79 -5.49 2.57 18.41
C VAL A 79 -6.00 4.00 18.20
N GLY A 80 -6.39 4.40 16.98
CA GLY A 80 -6.97 5.71 16.74
C GLY A 80 -8.26 5.93 17.54
N GLN A 81 -9.16 4.94 17.57
CA GLN A 81 -10.40 5.02 18.36
C GLN A 81 -10.13 5.11 19.87
N SER A 82 -9.20 4.33 20.39
CA SER A 82 -8.86 4.36 21.84
C SER A 82 -8.17 5.67 22.22
N LEU A 83 -7.34 6.25 21.35
CA LEU A 83 -6.76 7.58 21.53
C LEU A 83 -7.84 8.66 21.56
N GLY A 84 -8.78 8.61 20.62
CA GLY A 84 -9.92 9.53 20.57
C GLY A 84 -10.81 9.43 21.81
N ALA A 85 -11.00 8.23 22.34
CA ALA A 85 -11.71 8.00 23.60
C ALA A 85 -10.90 8.36 24.86
N ASN A 86 -9.67 8.85 24.72
CA ASN A 86 -8.72 9.12 25.81
C ASN A 86 -8.51 7.92 26.77
N ASN A 87 -8.58 6.69 26.22
CA ASN A 87 -8.43 5.46 26.99
C ASN A 87 -7.02 4.89 26.82
N LYS A 88 -6.10 5.36 27.68
CA LYS A 88 -4.68 4.96 27.64
C LYS A 88 -4.48 3.45 27.79
N LYS A 89 -5.29 2.77 28.64
CA LYS A 89 -5.18 1.33 28.87
C LYS A 89 -5.51 0.54 27.61
N GLU A 90 -6.63 0.85 26.95
CA GLU A 90 -7.02 0.20 25.69
C GLU A 90 -6.03 0.49 24.58
N THR A 91 -5.54 1.74 24.49
CA THR A 91 -4.49 2.12 23.52
C THR A 91 -3.25 1.24 23.67
N LYS A 92 -2.76 1.09 24.90
CA LYS A 92 -1.61 0.23 25.19
C LYS A 92 -1.87 -1.22 24.81
N ASN A 93 -3.01 -1.78 25.19
CA ASN A 93 -3.37 -3.16 24.91
C ASN A 93 -3.46 -3.42 23.38
N TYR A 94 -4.03 -2.49 22.60
CA TYR A 94 -4.08 -2.62 21.14
C TYR A 94 -2.69 -2.49 20.50
N ILE A 95 -1.82 -1.64 21.01
CA ILE A 95 -0.43 -1.53 20.52
C ILE A 95 0.33 -2.84 20.79
N GLU A 96 0.27 -3.37 22.02
CA GLU A 96 0.90 -4.66 22.36
C GLU A 96 0.37 -5.80 21.48
N ALA A 97 -0.95 -5.92 21.33
CA ALA A 97 -1.58 -6.94 20.50
C ALA A 97 -1.20 -6.82 19.01
N ALA A 98 -1.04 -5.59 18.50
CA ALA A 98 -0.62 -5.34 17.13
C ALA A 98 0.81 -5.83 16.86
N PHE A 99 1.76 -5.50 17.72
CA PHE A 99 3.13 -5.99 17.59
C PHE A 99 3.21 -7.51 17.77
N GLN A 100 2.55 -8.07 18.79
CA GLN A 100 2.55 -9.52 19.05
C GLN A 100 1.98 -10.31 17.86
N SER A 101 0.85 -9.89 17.31
CA SER A 101 0.26 -10.55 16.14
C SER A 101 1.12 -10.40 14.89
N SER A 102 1.72 -9.23 14.68
CA SER A 102 2.61 -8.96 13.55
C SER A 102 3.89 -9.82 13.62
N ILE A 103 4.53 -9.89 14.78
CA ILE A 103 5.72 -10.71 15.00
C ILE A 103 5.40 -12.19 14.79
N LEU A 104 4.26 -12.66 15.31
CA LEU A 104 3.81 -14.04 15.10
C LEU A 104 3.62 -14.35 13.60
N PHE A 105 2.96 -13.46 12.86
CA PHE A 105 2.78 -13.64 11.41
C PHE A 105 4.09 -13.58 10.64
N ALA A 106 5.01 -12.69 11.04
CA ALA A 106 6.34 -12.61 10.42
C ALA A 106 7.14 -13.90 10.63
N LEU A 107 7.11 -14.45 11.84
CA LEU A 107 7.81 -15.72 12.16
C LEU A 107 7.20 -16.90 11.39
N ILE A 108 5.87 -17.04 11.42
CA ILE A 108 5.19 -18.11 10.69
C ILE A 108 5.49 -18.02 9.18
N TYR A 109 5.34 -16.81 8.60
CA TYR A 109 5.60 -16.58 7.19
C TYR A 109 7.06 -16.84 6.83
N GLY A 110 8.01 -16.30 7.60
CA GLY A 110 9.44 -16.51 7.38
C GLY A 110 9.83 -17.98 7.44
N ILE A 111 9.34 -18.72 8.44
CA ILE A 111 9.60 -20.17 8.56
C ILE A 111 9.03 -20.94 7.36
N ILE A 112 7.79 -20.66 6.96
CA ILE A 112 7.17 -21.31 5.79
C ILE A 112 8.01 -21.06 4.54
N ILE A 113 8.39 -19.81 4.30
CA ILE A 113 9.18 -19.46 3.12
C ILE A 113 10.56 -20.13 3.16
N ILE A 114 11.27 -20.12 4.30
CA ILE A 114 12.59 -20.75 4.43
C ILE A 114 12.52 -22.24 4.18
N VAL A 115 11.52 -22.92 4.76
CA VAL A 115 11.38 -24.39 4.62
C VAL A 115 11.00 -24.78 3.19
N PHE A 116 10.10 -24.03 2.55
CA PHE A 116 9.54 -24.39 1.24
C PHE A 116 10.15 -23.62 0.07
N GLN A 117 11.21 -22.80 0.27
CA GLN A 117 11.79 -21.93 -0.77
C GLN A 117 12.10 -22.65 -2.10
N LYS A 118 12.63 -23.88 -2.03
CA LYS A 118 12.95 -24.66 -3.24
C LYS A 118 11.69 -24.98 -4.05
N ASN A 119 10.66 -25.49 -3.38
CA ASN A 119 9.39 -25.84 -4.00
C ASN A 119 8.69 -24.59 -4.55
N LEU A 120 8.73 -23.48 -3.81
CA LEU A 120 8.11 -22.22 -4.20
C LEU A 120 8.77 -21.60 -5.46
N ILE A 121 10.10 -21.62 -5.54
CA ILE A 121 10.82 -21.14 -6.73
C ILE A 121 10.59 -22.08 -7.93
N GLN A 122 10.48 -23.40 -7.71
CA GLN A 122 10.17 -24.35 -8.78
C GLN A 122 8.82 -24.12 -9.46
N LEU A 123 7.83 -23.50 -8.78
CA LEU A 123 6.55 -23.15 -9.38
C LEU A 123 6.68 -22.21 -10.59
N PHE A 124 7.78 -21.48 -10.71
CA PHE A 124 8.03 -20.55 -11.81
C PHE A 124 8.72 -21.19 -13.02
N ASN A 125 9.03 -22.51 -12.96
CA ASN A 125 9.65 -23.26 -14.06
C ASN A 125 10.91 -22.62 -14.65
N LEU A 126 11.74 -22.00 -13.80
CA LEU A 126 13.02 -21.43 -14.21
C LEU A 126 13.95 -22.56 -14.66
N LYS A 127 14.68 -22.36 -15.79
CA LYS A 127 15.56 -23.39 -16.37
C LYS A 127 17.02 -23.24 -15.95
N ASP A 128 17.45 -22.01 -15.65
CA ASP A 128 18.83 -21.71 -15.30
C ASP A 128 19.05 -21.93 -13.80
N SER A 129 20.02 -22.77 -13.47
CA SER A 129 20.37 -23.10 -12.09
C SER A 129 20.91 -21.90 -11.30
N THR A 130 21.61 -20.95 -11.97
CA THR A 130 22.16 -19.77 -11.33
C THR A 130 21.01 -18.80 -10.94
N ILE A 131 20.02 -18.61 -11.81
CA ILE A 131 18.85 -17.80 -11.54
C ILE A 131 18.03 -18.40 -10.38
N ILE A 132 17.87 -19.72 -10.35
CA ILE A 132 17.19 -20.43 -9.26
C ILE A 132 17.91 -20.21 -7.94
N GLN A 133 19.24 -20.37 -7.92
CA GLN A 133 20.06 -20.18 -6.72
C GLN A 133 19.99 -18.74 -6.21
N ASP A 134 20.13 -17.77 -7.10
CA ASP A 134 20.02 -16.34 -6.77
C ASP A 134 18.63 -16.00 -6.21
N ALA A 135 17.55 -16.53 -6.80
CA ALA A 135 16.19 -16.36 -6.31
C ALA A 135 15.99 -16.97 -4.91
N GLN A 136 16.53 -18.16 -4.67
CA GLN A 136 16.48 -18.80 -3.35
C GLN A 136 17.25 -18.01 -2.30
N ASN A 137 18.46 -17.56 -2.61
CA ASN A 137 19.29 -16.77 -1.70
C ASN A 137 18.60 -15.44 -1.36
N TYR A 138 18.07 -14.74 -2.37
CA TYR A 138 17.33 -13.48 -2.17
C TYR A 138 16.11 -13.71 -1.28
N LEU A 139 15.32 -14.72 -1.56
CA LEU A 139 14.10 -15.05 -0.83
C LEU A 139 14.42 -15.46 0.63
N TRP A 140 15.46 -16.27 0.85
CA TRP A 140 15.90 -16.69 2.17
C TRP A 140 16.28 -15.48 3.04
N ILE A 141 17.05 -14.53 2.49
CA ILE A 141 17.49 -13.36 3.24
C ILE A 141 16.30 -12.43 3.51
N THR A 142 15.55 -12.04 2.47
CA THR A 142 14.49 -11.06 2.60
C THR A 142 13.31 -11.55 3.44
N CYS A 143 12.90 -12.79 3.27
CA CYS A 143 11.80 -13.39 4.04
C CYS A 143 12.26 -13.95 5.38
N GLY A 144 13.52 -14.37 5.53
CA GLY A 144 14.09 -14.79 6.81
C GLY A 144 14.12 -13.66 7.84
N PHE A 145 14.39 -12.45 7.41
CA PHE A 145 14.42 -11.25 8.24
C PHE A 145 13.19 -10.34 8.06
N ILE A 146 12.09 -10.87 7.56
CA ILE A 146 10.86 -10.10 7.27
C ILE A 146 10.24 -9.45 8.51
N ILE A 147 10.61 -9.92 9.70
CA ILE A 147 10.13 -9.40 10.98
C ILE A 147 10.36 -7.88 11.10
N PHE A 148 11.48 -7.35 10.61
CA PHE A 148 11.75 -5.92 10.63
C PHE A 148 10.76 -5.14 9.76
N SER A 149 10.47 -5.64 8.57
CA SER A 149 9.46 -5.02 7.69
C SER A 149 8.07 -5.02 8.33
N PHE A 150 7.67 -6.13 8.97
CA PHE A 150 6.38 -6.24 9.65
C PHE A 150 6.27 -5.28 10.82
N VAL A 151 7.30 -5.21 11.66
CA VAL A 151 7.37 -4.28 12.80
C VAL A 151 7.32 -2.83 12.32
N ASN A 152 8.05 -2.47 11.26
CA ASN A 152 8.03 -1.14 10.67
C ASN A 152 6.65 -0.74 10.15
N GLN A 153 5.92 -1.68 9.54
CA GLN A 153 4.54 -1.45 9.08
C GLN A 153 3.58 -1.19 10.25
N ILE A 154 3.76 -1.85 11.39
CA ILE A 154 2.95 -1.60 12.59
C ILE A 154 3.26 -0.22 13.18
N PHE A 155 4.54 0.16 13.31
CA PHE A 155 4.92 1.51 13.71
C PHE A 155 4.28 2.57 12.81
N THR A 156 4.34 2.36 11.49
CA THR A 156 3.73 3.26 10.51
C THR A 156 2.22 3.42 10.74
N GLY A 157 1.49 2.32 10.95
CA GLY A 157 0.06 2.34 11.23
C GLY A 157 -0.29 3.09 12.52
N ILE A 158 0.40 2.77 13.61
CA ILE A 158 0.17 3.36 14.94
C ILE A 158 0.53 4.85 14.97
N LEU A 159 1.71 5.23 14.43
CA LEU A 159 2.15 6.62 14.40
C LEU A 159 1.23 7.48 13.52
N THR A 160 0.75 6.93 12.41
CA THR A 160 -0.25 7.61 11.56
C THR A 160 -1.56 7.80 12.33
N ALA A 161 -2.06 6.78 13.01
CA ALA A 161 -3.26 6.87 13.84
C ALA A 161 -3.13 7.91 14.97
N ALA A 162 -1.92 8.07 15.51
CA ALA A 162 -1.61 9.03 16.58
C ALA A 162 -1.29 10.46 16.08
N GLY A 163 -1.32 10.71 14.75
CA GLY A 163 -1.02 12.03 14.19
C GLY A 163 0.47 12.33 14.01
N HIS A 164 1.34 11.32 14.02
CA HIS A 164 2.80 11.44 13.91
C HIS A 164 3.35 11.02 12.54
N SER A 165 2.65 11.34 11.43
CA SER A 165 3.07 10.96 10.08
C SER A 165 4.46 11.48 9.68
N LYS A 166 4.89 12.64 10.23
CA LYS A 166 6.23 13.17 10.00
C LYS A 166 7.33 12.23 10.53
N ASN A 167 7.13 11.59 11.67
CA ASN A 167 8.07 10.61 12.22
C ASN A 167 8.16 9.38 11.30
N THR A 168 7.01 8.90 10.81
CA THR A 168 6.95 7.83 9.82
C THR A 168 7.70 8.18 8.54
N PHE A 169 7.49 9.38 8.02
CA PHE A 169 8.19 9.88 6.84
C PHE A 169 9.70 9.90 7.04
N ILE A 170 10.19 10.47 8.14
CA ILE A 170 11.62 10.56 8.44
C ILE A 170 12.25 9.17 8.54
N ALA A 171 11.65 8.27 9.32
CA ALA A 171 12.16 6.91 9.52
C ALA A 171 12.23 6.14 8.19
N THR A 172 11.14 6.15 7.42
CA THR A 172 11.07 5.43 6.15
C THR A 172 12.04 6.01 5.12
N THR A 173 12.08 7.34 5.00
CA THR A 173 13.01 8.02 4.07
C THR A 173 14.46 7.75 4.42
N THR A 174 14.82 7.72 5.71
CA THR A 174 16.18 7.34 6.15
C THR A 174 16.54 5.94 5.66
N GLY A 175 15.63 4.98 5.79
CA GLY A 175 15.86 3.62 5.28
C GLY A 175 16.03 3.57 3.77
N LEU A 176 15.15 4.29 3.02
CA LEU A 176 15.21 4.31 1.55
C LEU A 176 16.52 4.95 1.04
N VAL A 177 16.94 6.08 1.64
CA VAL A 177 18.22 6.73 1.29
C VAL A 177 19.41 5.82 1.62
N LEU A 178 19.38 5.17 2.77
CA LEU A 178 20.44 4.23 3.15
C LEU A 178 20.52 3.05 2.18
N ASN A 179 19.39 2.47 1.82
CA ASN A 179 19.34 1.37 0.87
C ASN A 179 19.90 1.79 -0.50
N LEU A 180 19.53 2.97 -0.99
CA LEU A 180 20.04 3.53 -2.24
C LEU A 180 21.59 3.62 -2.27
N ILE A 181 22.21 3.87 -1.11
CA ILE A 181 23.67 3.92 -0.98
C ILE A 181 24.25 2.50 -0.80
N LEU A 182 23.59 1.65 -0.04
CA LEU A 182 24.07 0.30 0.25
C LEU A 182 23.99 -0.63 -0.95
N ASP A 183 22.98 -0.47 -1.83
CA ASP A 183 22.84 -1.31 -3.02
C ASP A 183 24.09 -1.33 -3.87
N PRO A 184 24.59 -0.20 -4.42
CA PRO A 184 25.79 -0.24 -5.25
C PRO A 184 27.03 -0.70 -4.48
N VAL A 185 27.15 -0.41 -3.20
CA VAL A 185 28.29 -0.86 -2.37
C VAL A 185 28.27 -2.36 -2.22
N LEU A 186 27.15 -2.96 -1.79
CA LEU A 186 27.09 -4.40 -1.55
C LEU A 186 27.03 -5.20 -2.85
N ILE A 187 26.35 -4.69 -3.87
CA ILE A 187 26.24 -5.36 -5.17
C ILE A 187 27.56 -5.40 -5.91
N PHE A 188 28.23 -4.23 -6.06
CA PHE A 188 29.38 -4.09 -6.95
C PHE A 188 30.71 -4.03 -6.19
N VAL A 189 30.85 -3.20 -5.14
CA VAL A 189 32.12 -3.06 -4.41
C VAL A 189 32.43 -4.32 -3.61
N CYS A 190 31.44 -4.84 -2.87
CA CYS A 190 31.58 -6.10 -2.14
C CYS A 190 31.38 -7.34 -3.03
N ASN A 191 31.02 -7.18 -4.30
CA ASN A 191 30.80 -8.23 -5.29
C ASN A 191 29.79 -9.32 -4.83
N LEU A 192 28.79 -8.93 -4.04
CA LEU A 192 27.77 -9.86 -3.51
C LEU A 192 26.58 -10.04 -4.47
N ARG A 193 26.54 -9.31 -5.59
CA ARG A 193 25.49 -9.43 -6.62
C ARG A 193 24.07 -9.37 -6.00
N VAL A 194 23.20 -10.34 -6.34
CA VAL A 194 21.80 -10.43 -5.86
C VAL A 194 21.71 -10.53 -4.33
N ILE A 195 22.66 -11.23 -3.69
CA ILE A 195 22.76 -11.31 -2.23
C ILE A 195 23.00 -9.91 -1.63
N GLY A 196 23.83 -9.09 -2.30
CA GLY A 196 24.10 -7.70 -1.89
C GLY A 196 22.82 -6.85 -1.82
N ALA A 197 21.97 -6.93 -2.84
CA ALA A 197 20.67 -6.23 -2.86
C ALA A 197 19.74 -6.70 -1.71
N ALA A 198 19.68 -8.02 -1.46
CA ALA A 198 18.90 -8.54 -0.34
C ALA A 198 19.39 -8.04 1.02
N LEU A 199 20.71 -8.03 1.24
CA LEU A 199 21.33 -7.55 2.48
C LEU A 199 21.13 -6.04 2.65
N ALA A 200 21.28 -5.24 1.59
CA ALA A 200 21.03 -3.80 1.63
C ALA A 200 19.60 -3.50 2.10
N THR A 201 18.62 -4.21 1.54
CA THR A 201 17.21 -4.10 1.93
C THR A 201 17.02 -4.42 3.42
N ILE A 202 17.58 -5.52 3.91
CA ILE A 202 17.43 -5.90 5.32
C ILE A 202 18.13 -4.93 6.27
N ILE A 203 19.35 -4.49 5.95
CA ILE A 203 20.07 -3.49 6.75
C ILE A 203 19.25 -2.21 6.83
N ALA A 204 18.70 -1.74 5.71
CA ALA A 204 17.84 -0.56 5.68
C ALA A 204 16.60 -0.75 6.58
N GLN A 205 15.93 -1.91 6.52
CA GLN A 205 14.76 -2.20 7.37
C GLN A 205 15.13 -2.25 8.87
N ILE A 206 16.30 -2.78 9.23
CA ILE A 206 16.81 -2.76 10.60
C ILE A 206 17.01 -1.32 11.08
N ILE A 207 17.64 -0.47 10.27
CA ILE A 207 17.86 0.95 10.62
C ILE A 207 16.53 1.68 10.77
N VAL A 208 15.55 1.46 9.88
CA VAL A 208 14.19 2.00 10.05
C VAL A 208 13.59 1.58 11.39
N THR A 209 13.73 0.31 11.76
CA THR A 209 13.26 -0.19 13.07
C THR A 209 13.95 0.54 14.23
N LEU A 210 15.27 0.75 14.16
CA LEU A 210 16.02 1.47 15.19
C LEU A 210 15.58 2.94 15.30
N VAL A 211 15.30 3.61 14.19
CA VAL A 211 14.76 4.97 14.16
C VAL A 211 13.37 5.00 14.81
N PHE A 212 12.50 4.06 14.48
CA PHE A 212 11.18 3.97 15.11
C PHE A 212 11.28 3.69 16.62
N LEU A 213 12.17 2.82 17.06
CA LEU A 213 12.39 2.54 18.48
C LEU A 213 12.94 3.78 19.24
N TYR A 214 13.81 4.54 18.58
CA TYR A 214 14.30 5.80 19.16
C TYR A 214 13.18 6.84 19.29
N ASP A 215 12.34 6.99 18.27
CA ASP A 215 11.19 7.89 18.33
C ASP A 215 10.14 7.40 19.35
N ALA A 216 9.91 6.09 19.43
CA ALA A 216 9.00 5.49 20.39
C ALA A 216 9.39 5.81 21.86
N LYS A 217 10.69 5.80 22.17
CA LYS A 217 11.16 6.19 23.52
C LYS A 217 10.84 7.63 23.89
N LYS A 218 10.64 8.51 22.91
CA LYS A 218 10.33 9.93 23.12
C LYS A 218 8.83 10.22 23.18
N LEU A 219 8.01 9.27 22.76
CA LEU A 219 6.56 9.39 22.69
C LEU A 219 5.92 8.67 23.88
N ASP A 220 5.10 9.37 24.66
CA ASP A 220 4.36 8.78 25.79
C ASP A 220 3.48 7.60 25.38
N LEU A 221 3.11 7.55 24.09
CA LEU A 221 2.29 6.49 23.48
C LEU A 221 2.91 5.09 23.65
N PHE A 222 4.24 4.99 23.64
CA PHE A 222 4.96 3.71 23.71
C PHE A 222 5.58 3.44 25.08
N GLN A 223 5.42 4.36 26.03
CA GLN A 223 5.89 4.12 27.41
C GLN A 223 5.07 2.97 28.02
N GLU A 224 5.75 2.11 28.79
CA GLU A 224 5.15 0.96 29.47
C GLU A 224 4.65 -0.19 28.58
N ILE A 225 4.94 -0.21 27.25
CA ILE A 225 4.59 -1.33 26.39
C ILE A 225 5.44 -2.55 26.74
N LYS A 226 4.76 -3.68 26.99
CA LYS A 226 5.39 -4.96 27.34
C LYS A 226 5.14 -5.97 26.23
N LEU A 227 6.02 -6.04 25.23
CA LEU A 227 5.87 -6.96 24.11
C LEU A 227 5.91 -8.45 24.53
N LEU A 228 6.61 -8.76 25.62
CA LEU A 228 6.69 -10.11 26.20
C LEU A 228 5.57 -10.42 27.19
N SER A 229 4.56 -9.55 27.33
CA SER A 229 3.39 -9.84 28.15
C SER A 229 2.57 -10.97 27.54
N LYS A 230 1.75 -11.63 28.38
CA LYS A 230 0.84 -12.68 27.89
C LYS A 230 -0.10 -12.11 26.83
N PRO A 231 -0.18 -12.71 25.62
CA PRO A 231 -1.01 -12.20 24.55
C PRO A 231 -2.49 -12.17 24.95
N ASP A 232 -3.13 -11.02 24.78
CA ASP A 232 -4.57 -10.89 25.00
C ASP A 232 -5.34 -11.29 23.72
N LYS A 233 -5.92 -12.48 23.76
CA LYS A 233 -6.68 -13.03 22.64
C LYS A 233 -7.83 -12.14 22.18
N ASN A 234 -8.45 -11.39 23.10
CA ASN A 234 -9.58 -10.52 22.76
C ASN A 234 -9.13 -9.32 21.91
N HIS A 235 -8.03 -8.66 22.30
CA HIS A 235 -7.48 -7.53 21.54
C HIS A 235 -6.92 -7.98 20.19
N ILE A 236 -6.18 -9.10 20.16
CA ILE A 236 -5.69 -9.69 18.91
C ILE A 236 -6.86 -10.03 17.99
N SER A 237 -7.89 -10.72 18.48
CA SER A 237 -9.06 -11.10 17.67
C SER A 237 -9.78 -9.89 17.08
N LYS A 238 -9.94 -8.79 17.85
CA LYS A 238 -10.55 -7.55 17.36
C LYS A 238 -9.71 -6.91 16.23
N ILE A 239 -8.38 -6.83 16.39
CA ILE A 239 -7.47 -6.33 15.37
C ILE A 239 -7.58 -7.15 14.10
N LEU A 240 -7.46 -8.47 14.22
CA LEU A 240 -7.51 -9.38 13.08
C LEU A 240 -8.87 -9.36 12.37
N LYS A 241 -9.97 -9.29 13.11
CA LYS A 241 -11.31 -9.20 12.53
C LYS A 241 -11.51 -7.96 11.67
N ILE A 242 -10.94 -6.81 12.07
CA ILE A 242 -11.00 -5.57 11.28
C ILE A 242 -10.04 -5.65 10.09
N GLY A 243 -8.84 -6.20 10.27
CA GLY A 243 -7.82 -6.24 9.23
C GLY A 243 -7.97 -7.38 8.21
N PHE A 244 -8.72 -8.45 8.54
CA PHE A 244 -8.89 -9.61 7.67
C PHE A 244 -9.54 -9.27 6.30
N PRO A 245 -10.67 -8.53 6.24
CA PRO A 245 -11.29 -8.22 4.95
C PRO A 245 -10.37 -7.44 3.99
N PRO A 246 -9.68 -6.35 4.40
CA PRO A 246 -8.75 -5.66 3.51
C PRO A 246 -7.50 -6.48 3.15
N SER A 247 -7.05 -7.40 4.00
CA SER A 247 -5.97 -8.33 3.67
C SER A 247 -6.34 -9.26 2.52
N ILE A 248 -7.50 -9.92 2.62
CA ILE A 248 -8.02 -10.79 1.55
C ILE A 248 -8.25 -9.98 0.27
N GLN A 249 -8.82 -8.77 0.39
CA GLN A 249 -8.98 -7.85 -0.75
C GLN A 249 -7.65 -7.59 -1.47
N SER A 250 -6.58 -7.28 -0.74
CA SER A 250 -5.26 -7.01 -1.32
C SER A 250 -4.68 -8.24 -2.02
N MET A 251 -4.80 -9.42 -1.41
CA MET A 251 -4.32 -10.68 -2.01
C MET A 251 -5.08 -11.01 -3.30
N LEU A 252 -6.42 -10.93 -3.27
CA LEU A 252 -7.25 -11.19 -4.45
C LEU A 252 -6.99 -10.16 -5.55
N PHE A 253 -6.81 -8.88 -5.21
CA PHE A 253 -6.43 -7.85 -6.17
C PHE A 253 -5.14 -8.24 -6.91
N THR A 254 -4.12 -8.72 -6.19
CA THR A 254 -2.86 -9.17 -6.78
C THR A 254 -3.07 -10.35 -7.74
N CYS A 255 -3.83 -11.38 -7.33
CA CYS A 255 -4.13 -12.53 -8.18
C CYS A 255 -4.89 -12.14 -9.46
N ILE A 256 -5.89 -11.26 -9.33
CA ILE A 256 -6.68 -10.78 -10.47
C ILE A 256 -5.81 -9.94 -11.41
N SER A 257 -4.95 -9.07 -10.86
CA SER A 257 -4.02 -8.26 -11.65
C SER A 257 -3.03 -9.12 -12.45
N MET A 258 -2.54 -10.23 -11.85
CA MET A 258 -1.69 -11.19 -12.56
C MET A 258 -2.44 -11.89 -13.70
N TYR A 259 -3.72 -12.25 -13.50
CA TYR A 259 -4.52 -12.84 -14.56
C TYR A 259 -4.77 -11.84 -15.71
N ILE A 260 -5.11 -10.60 -15.39
CA ILE A 260 -5.28 -9.51 -16.37
C ILE A 260 -3.97 -9.26 -17.15
N ALA A 261 -2.82 -9.23 -16.45
CA ALA A 261 -1.52 -9.10 -17.12
C ALA A 261 -1.24 -10.26 -18.09
N ARG A 262 -1.61 -11.50 -17.74
CA ARG A 262 -1.54 -12.65 -18.63
C ARG A 262 -2.46 -12.49 -19.86
N LEU A 263 -3.67 -11.97 -19.66
CA LEU A 263 -4.59 -11.72 -20.76
C LEU A 263 -4.04 -10.64 -21.70
N ILE A 264 -3.45 -9.56 -21.16
CA ILE A 264 -2.81 -8.52 -21.97
C ILE A 264 -1.62 -9.07 -22.76
N SER A 265 -0.82 -9.97 -22.17
CA SER A 265 0.34 -10.57 -22.85
C SER A 265 -0.03 -11.39 -24.08
N SER A 266 -1.27 -11.89 -24.18
CA SER A 266 -1.75 -12.58 -25.39
C SER A 266 -1.96 -11.65 -26.60
N PHE A 267 -2.00 -10.31 -26.37
CA PHE A 267 -2.07 -9.28 -27.41
C PHE A 267 -0.70 -8.76 -27.88
N GLY A 268 0.40 -9.34 -27.38
CA GLY A 268 1.76 -9.05 -27.81
C GLY A 268 2.54 -8.12 -26.88
N ALA A 269 3.84 -7.97 -27.17
CA ALA A 269 4.77 -7.24 -26.35
C ALA A 269 4.46 -5.74 -26.21
N ILE A 270 3.92 -5.12 -27.28
CA ILE A 270 3.51 -3.71 -27.27
C ILE A 270 2.46 -3.47 -26.19
N SER A 271 1.43 -4.30 -26.12
CA SER A 271 0.36 -4.17 -25.12
C SER A 271 0.88 -4.29 -23.69
N VAL A 272 1.85 -5.18 -23.47
CA VAL A 272 2.51 -5.34 -22.15
C VAL A 272 3.33 -4.11 -21.79
N ALA A 273 4.08 -3.55 -22.75
CA ALA A 273 4.87 -2.33 -22.54
C ALA A 273 3.97 -1.13 -22.20
N VAL A 274 2.89 -0.95 -22.96
CA VAL A 274 1.89 0.10 -22.72
C VAL A 274 1.26 -0.02 -21.33
N GLN A 275 0.82 -1.23 -20.97
CA GLN A 275 0.25 -1.50 -19.63
C GLN A 275 1.25 -1.16 -18.51
N LYS A 276 2.51 -1.54 -18.68
CA LYS A 276 3.55 -1.31 -17.68
C LYS A 276 3.81 0.18 -17.46
N VAL A 277 4.01 0.93 -18.54
CA VAL A 277 4.27 2.38 -18.50
C VAL A 277 3.02 3.13 -18.05
N GLY A 278 1.86 2.81 -18.64
CA GLY A 278 0.61 3.45 -18.29
C GLY A 278 0.24 3.28 -16.81
N SER A 279 0.40 2.07 -16.25
CA SER A 279 0.15 1.84 -14.83
C SER A 279 1.13 2.61 -13.92
N GLN A 280 2.36 2.85 -14.38
CA GLN A 280 3.32 3.67 -13.65
C GLN A 280 2.89 5.15 -13.61
N ILE A 281 2.38 5.67 -14.73
CA ILE A 281 1.82 7.03 -14.82
C ILE A 281 0.61 7.17 -13.89
N GLU A 282 -0.32 6.22 -13.93
CA GLU A 282 -1.49 6.21 -13.05
C GLU A 282 -1.12 6.14 -11.56
N SER A 283 0.01 5.51 -11.22
CA SER A 283 0.42 5.30 -9.83
C SER A 283 0.57 6.63 -9.07
N ILE A 284 0.93 7.69 -9.75
CA ILE A 284 1.02 9.05 -9.18
C ILE A 284 -0.34 9.49 -8.62
N SER A 285 -1.42 9.19 -9.34
CA SER A 285 -2.77 9.55 -8.93
C SER A 285 -3.23 8.81 -7.68
N TRP A 286 -3.11 7.49 -7.68
CA TRP A 286 -3.62 6.71 -6.55
C TRP A 286 -2.69 6.70 -5.33
N MET A 287 -1.38 6.93 -5.48
CA MET A 287 -0.48 7.14 -4.33
C MET A 287 -0.85 8.41 -3.54
N ALA A 288 -1.22 9.48 -4.23
CA ALA A 288 -1.73 10.67 -3.56
C ALA A 288 -3.06 10.40 -2.84
N ALA A 289 -3.97 9.68 -3.49
CA ALA A 289 -5.24 9.28 -2.87
C ALA A 289 -5.03 8.37 -1.65
N ASP A 290 -4.07 7.44 -1.67
CA ASP A 290 -3.71 6.58 -0.55
C ASP A 290 -3.16 7.38 0.65
N GLY A 291 -2.35 8.40 0.41
CA GLY A 291 -1.88 9.30 1.46
C GLY A 291 -3.03 10.00 2.19
N PHE A 292 -4.00 10.51 1.42
CA PHE A 292 -5.23 11.07 2.00
C PHE A 292 -6.11 10.01 2.66
N SER A 293 -6.22 8.81 2.11
CA SER A 293 -6.96 7.69 2.70
C SER A 293 -6.44 7.34 4.09
N ALA A 294 -5.12 7.25 4.25
CA ALA A 294 -4.49 7.02 5.55
C ALA A 294 -4.76 8.16 6.55
N SER A 295 -4.75 9.41 6.07
CA SER A 295 -5.09 10.59 6.86
C SER A 295 -6.56 10.61 7.28
N ILE A 296 -7.48 10.31 6.37
CA ILE A 296 -8.92 10.20 6.64
C ILE A 296 -9.19 9.07 7.63
N ASN A 297 -8.49 7.93 7.51
CA ASN A 297 -8.59 6.83 8.46
C ASN A 297 -8.22 7.29 9.88
N ALA A 298 -7.05 7.91 10.05
CA ALA A 298 -6.61 8.40 11.37
C ALA A 298 -7.54 9.47 11.94
N PHE A 299 -7.98 10.43 11.12
CA PHE A 299 -8.93 11.46 11.52
C PHE A 299 -10.27 10.86 11.93
N THR A 300 -10.80 9.94 11.12
CA THR A 300 -12.09 9.28 11.37
C THR A 300 -12.02 8.42 12.64
N SER A 301 -10.96 7.62 12.82
CA SER A 301 -10.82 6.75 13.97
C SER A 301 -10.79 7.52 15.29
N GLN A 302 -9.98 8.60 15.38
CA GLN A 302 -9.92 9.42 16.60
C GLN A 302 -11.25 10.12 16.89
N ASN A 303 -11.87 10.76 15.89
CA ASN A 303 -13.14 11.46 16.09
C ASN A 303 -14.31 10.49 16.39
N TYR A 304 -14.29 9.28 15.82
CA TYR A 304 -15.26 8.25 16.13
C TYR A 304 -15.10 7.74 17.57
N GLY A 305 -13.85 7.51 18.02
CA GLY A 305 -13.56 7.16 19.41
C GLY A 305 -13.98 8.24 20.41
N ALA A 306 -13.80 9.51 20.07
CA ALA A 306 -14.26 10.67 20.84
C ALA A 306 -15.79 10.88 20.77
N LYS A 307 -16.55 10.03 20.04
CA LYS A 307 -17.98 10.17 19.77
C LYS A 307 -18.36 11.49 19.06
N ASN A 308 -17.42 12.12 18.38
CA ASN A 308 -17.62 13.35 17.63
C ASN A 308 -18.05 13.05 16.17
N TYR A 309 -19.23 12.46 16.02
CA TYR A 309 -19.73 11.95 14.74
C TYR A 309 -19.92 13.06 13.69
N ASN A 310 -20.34 14.25 14.10
CA ASN A 310 -20.47 15.39 13.21
C ASN A 310 -19.11 15.77 12.58
N ARG A 311 -18.04 15.71 13.40
CA ARG A 311 -16.70 15.99 12.91
C ARG A 311 -16.17 14.87 11.98
N VAL A 312 -16.52 13.60 12.23
CA VAL A 312 -16.28 12.50 11.29
C VAL A 312 -16.89 12.80 9.92
N HIS A 313 -18.15 13.21 9.90
CA HIS A 313 -18.85 13.53 8.65
C HIS A 313 -18.25 14.72 7.91
N LYS A 314 -17.93 15.79 8.63
CA LYS A 314 -17.26 16.97 8.05
C LYS A 314 -15.85 16.62 7.54
N GLY A 315 -15.09 15.81 8.28
CA GLY A 315 -13.76 15.35 7.87
C GLY A 315 -13.80 14.52 6.59
N TYR A 316 -14.76 13.61 6.49
CA TYR A 316 -14.99 12.84 5.28
C TYR A 316 -15.33 13.75 4.09
N LYS A 317 -16.27 14.70 4.23
CA LYS A 317 -16.61 15.63 3.16
C LYS A 317 -15.42 16.46 2.70
N THR A 318 -14.62 16.96 3.65
CA THR A 318 -13.41 17.75 3.33
C THR A 318 -12.38 16.90 2.59
N GLY A 319 -12.12 15.68 3.09
CA GLY A 319 -11.21 14.74 2.44
C GLY A 319 -11.66 14.35 1.04
N MET A 320 -12.96 14.06 0.87
CA MET A 320 -13.57 13.75 -0.42
C MET A 320 -13.47 14.90 -1.42
N LEU A 321 -13.65 16.14 -0.97
CA LEU A 321 -13.49 17.32 -1.83
C LEU A 321 -12.04 17.41 -2.35
N VAL A 322 -11.05 17.28 -1.46
CA VAL A 322 -9.63 17.39 -1.84
C VAL A 322 -9.24 16.27 -2.79
N VAL A 323 -9.57 15.02 -2.45
CA VAL A 323 -9.22 13.85 -3.26
C VAL A 323 -10.03 13.81 -4.56
N GLY A 324 -11.28 14.27 -4.53
CA GLY A 324 -12.11 14.42 -5.73
C GLY A 324 -11.56 15.46 -6.71
N LEU A 325 -11.12 16.62 -6.22
CA LEU A 325 -10.47 17.64 -7.05
C LEU A 325 -9.15 17.12 -7.63
N TRP A 326 -8.36 16.40 -6.84
CA TRP A 326 -7.15 15.74 -7.32
C TRP A 326 -7.44 14.69 -8.40
N GLY A 327 -8.42 13.81 -8.16
CA GLY A 327 -8.84 12.79 -9.12
C GLY A 327 -9.40 13.40 -10.40
N LEU A 328 -10.15 14.50 -10.31
CA LEU A 328 -10.64 15.23 -11.47
C LEU A 328 -9.48 15.87 -12.26
N LEU A 329 -8.54 16.49 -11.57
CA LEU A 329 -7.34 17.07 -12.20
C LEU A 329 -6.56 16.00 -12.97
N THR A 330 -6.27 14.85 -12.33
CA THR A 330 -5.56 13.75 -12.97
C THR A 330 -6.35 13.12 -14.11
N SER A 331 -7.68 12.97 -13.98
CA SER A 331 -8.55 12.59 -15.10
C SER A 331 -8.41 13.53 -16.29
N CYS A 332 -8.52 14.84 -16.06
CA CYS A 332 -8.36 15.84 -17.13
C CYS A 332 -6.97 15.77 -17.78
N ILE A 333 -5.91 15.66 -16.99
CA ILE A 333 -4.54 15.57 -17.50
C ILE A 333 -4.37 14.33 -18.39
N LEU A 334 -4.86 13.15 -17.96
CA LEU A 334 -4.71 11.91 -18.74
C LEU A 334 -5.59 11.89 -20.00
N ILE A 335 -6.76 12.53 -19.98
CA ILE A 335 -7.67 12.57 -21.12
C ILE A 335 -7.25 13.62 -22.17
N PHE A 336 -6.83 14.84 -21.71
CA PHE A 336 -6.55 15.93 -22.64
C PHE A 336 -5.06 16.04 -23.04
N LEU A 337 -4.14 15.44 -22.29
CA LEU A 337 -2.69 15.49 -22.56
C LEU A 337 -2.05 14.09 -22.63
N PRO A 338 -2.71 13.05 -23.16
CA PRO A 338 -2.19 11.67 -23.12
C PRO A 338 -0.91 11.53 -23.96
N GLY A 339 -0.85 12.16 -25.15
CA GLY A 339 0.31 12.08 -26.05
C GLY A 339 1.58 12.65 -25.43
N PRO A 340 1.60 13.91 -24.99
CA PRO A 340 2.77 14.49 -24.33
C PRO A 340 3.22 13.71 -23.09
N ILE A 341 2.29 13.18 -22.29
CA ILE A 341 2.64 12.42 -21.08
C ILE A 341 3.27 11.08 -21.45
N PHE A 342 2.63 10.32 -22.34
CA PHE A 342 3.14 9.00 -22.70
C PHE A 342 4.47 9.09 -23.44
N SER A 343 4.65 10.09 -24.29
CA SER A 343 5.90 10.34 -25.03
C SER A 343 7.10 10.71 -24.14
N CYS A 344 6.88 11.15 -22.89
CA CYS A 344 7.97 11.30 -21.92
C CYS A 344 8.64 9.96 -21.54
N PHE A 345 7.97 8.83 -21.76
CA PHE A 345 8.45 7.50 -21.38
C PHE A 345 8.81 6.64 -22.60
N ILE A 346 8.02 6.72 -23.67
CA ILE A 346 8.21 5.93 -24.89
C ILE A 346 8.08 6.86 -26.10
N HIS A 347 9.10 6.86 -26.96
CA HIS A 347 9.20 7.72 -28.16
C HIS A 347 8.88 6.97 -29.46
N GLU A 348 8.64 5.65 -29.38
CA GLU A 348 8.38 4.81 -30.55
C GLU A 348 7.00 5.12 -31.14
N SER A 349 6.95 5.49 -32.44
CA SER A 349 5.75 5.89 -33.16
C SER A 349 4.68 4.82 -33.16
N ASP A 350 5.07 3.55 -33.18
CA ASP A 350 4.17 2.40 -33.28
C ASP A 350 3.49 2.07 -31.93
N ILE A 351 4.11 2.49 -30.80
CA ILE A 351 3.59 2.22 -29.46
C ILE A 351 2.73 3.39 -28.96
N LEU A 352 3.04 4.61 -29.39
CA LEU A 352 2.41 5.84 -28.91
C LEU A 352 0.86 5.85 -29.02
N PRO A 353 0.23 5.40 -30.14
CA PRO A 353 -1.23 5.37 -30.25
C PRO A 353 -1.90 4.51 -29.18
N TYR A 354 -1.34 3.33 -28.90
CA TYR A 354 -1.85 2.45 -27.85
C TYR A 354 -1.69 3.06 -26.45
N GLY A 355 -0.61 3.80 -26.21
CA GLY A 355 -0.38 4.52 -24.97
C GLY A 355 -1.37 5.66 -24.76
N ILE A 356 -1.72 6.38 -25.83
CA ILE A 356 -2.74 7.43 -25.82
C ILE A 356 -4.10 6.82 -25.47
N ASP A 357 -4.50 5.76 -26.15
CA ASP A 357 -5.76 5.06 -25.87
C ASP A 357 -5.83 4.57 -24.43
N TYR A 358 -4.74 3.97 -23.92
CA TYR A 358 -4.63 3.53 -22.54
C TYR A 358 -4.92 4.67 -21.57
N LEU A 359 -4.19 5.79 -21.70
CA LEU A 359 -4.31 6.92 -20.76
C LEU A 359 -5.70 7.56 -20.81
N ILE A 360 -6.31 7.68 -21.99
CA ILE A 360 -7.68 8.19 -22.13
C ILE A 360 -8.67 7.27 -21.42
N ILE A 361 -8.61 5.95 -21.69
CA ILE A 361 -9.54 4.96 -21.14
C ILE A 361 -9.45 4.93 -19.60
N LEU A 362 -8.24 4.88 -19.07
CA LEU A 362 -8.03 4.85 -17.61
C LEU A 362 -8.26 6.25 -16.98
N GLY A 363 -8.05 7.33 -17.74
CA GLY A 363 -8.36 8.69 -17.33
C GLY A 363 -9.82 8.87 -16.89
N PHE A 364 -10.78 8.24 -17.55
CA PHE A 364 -12.19 8.28 -17.14
C PHE A 364 -12.46 7.70 -15.75
N SER A 365 -11.63 6.79 -15.28
CA SER A 365 -11.82 6.13 -13.98
C SER A 365 -11.02 6.76 -12.83
N GLN A 366 -10.06 7.67 -13.08
CA GLN A 366 -9.17 8.19 -12.05
C GLN A 366 -9.91 8.90 -10.92
N LEU A 367 -10.89 9.75 -11.25
CA LEU A 367 -11.74 10.40 -10.24
C LEU A 367 -12.40 9.35 -9.33
N PHE A 368 -13.03 8.33 -9.93
CA PHE A 368 -13.78 7.31 -9.19
C PHE A 368 -12.85 6.44 -8.34
N MET A 369 -11.67 6.12 -8.83
CA MET A 369 -10.65 5.37 -8.09
C MET A 369 -10.14 6.18 -6.88
N CYS A 370 -9.85 7.46 -7.06
CA CYS A 370 -9.41 8.33 -5.98
C CYS A 370 -10.46 8.46 -4.86
N ILE A 371 -11.74 8.67 -5.21
CA ILE A 371 -12.82 8.77 -4.21
C ILE A 371 -13.14 7.41 -3.56
N GLU A 372 -12.97 6.29 -4.28
CA GLU A 372 -13.03 4.95 -3.69
C GLU A 372 -12.00 4.79 -2.58
N ILE A 373 -10.72 5.08 -2.86
CA ILE A 373 -9.60 4.95 -1.94
C ILE A 373 -9.82 5.83 -0.69
N ALA A 374 -10.24 7.08 -0.87
CA ALA A 374 -10.55 7.98 0.24
C ALA A 374 -11.70 7.45 1.11
N THR A 375 -12.76 6.91 0.49
CA THR A 375 -13.92 6.35 1.19
C THR A 375 -13.55 5.06 1.95
N GLN A 376 -12.67 4.24 1.37
CA GLN A 376 -12.11 3.07 2.06
C GLN A 376 -11.38 3.49 3.34
N GLY A 377 -10.60 4.58 3.32
CA GLY A 377 -9.96 5.15 4.49
C GLY A 377 -10.95 5.52 5.59
N ALA A 378 -12.08 6.13 5.24
CA ALA A 378 -13.12 6.49 6.20
C ALA A 378 -13.78 5.25 6.84
N PHE A 379 -14.14 4.24 6.05
CA PHE A 379 -14.67 2.98 6.57
C PHE A 379 -13.66 2.26 7.48
N ASN A 380 -12.40 2.23 7.09
CA ASN A 380 -11.32 1.62 7.89
C ASN A 380 -11.19 2.32 9.25
N GLY A 381 -11.26 3.66 9.29
CA GLY A 381 -11.23 4.43 10.53
C GLY A 381 -12.42 4.15 11.46
N LEU A 382 -13.59 3.86 10.90
CA LEU A 382 -14.75 3.38 11.66
C LEU A 382 -14.60 1.94 12.17
N GLY A 383 -13.59 1.21 11.75
CA GLY A 383 -13.45 -0.24 11.97
C GLY A 383 -14.48 -1.08 11.20
N LYS A 384 -15.08 -0.50 10.15
CA LYS A 384 -16.08 -1.15 9.28
C LYS A 384 -15.47 -1.51 7.93
N THR A 385 -14.50 -2.41 7.94
CA THR A 385 -13.69 -2.77 6.76
C THR A 385 -14.39 -3.72 5.79
N LEU A 386 -15.46 -4.39 6.21
CA LEU A 386 -16.18 -5.37 5.39
C LEU A 386 -16.87 -4.74 4.16
N PRO A 387 -17.61 -3.59 4.25
CA PRO A 387 -18.25 -2.99 3.08
C PRO A 387 -17.27 -2.64 1.96
N PRO A 388 -16.17 -1.89 2.19
CA PRO A 388 -15.22 -1.58 1.12
C PRO A 388 -14.55 -2.84 0.54
N SER A 389 -14.26 -3.84 1.38
CA SER A 389 -13.65 -5.08 0.91
C SER A 389 -14.60 -5.89 0.01
N ILE A 390 -15.89 -5.99 0.36
CA ILE A 390 -16.89 -6.67 -0.49
C ILE A 390 -17.00 -5.97 -1.84
N VAL A 391 -17.19 -4.65 -1.84
CA VAL A 391 -17.31 -3.86 -3.09
C VAL A 391 -16.07 -4.06 -3.95
N SER A 392 -14.88 -3.94 -3.37
CA SER A 392 -13.64 -4.09 -4.12
C SER A 392 -13.47 -5.52 -4.65
N ILE A 393 -13.70 -6.56 -3.84
CA ILE A 393 -13.57 -7.96 -4.26
C ILE A 393 -14.55 -8.27 -5.41
N VAL A 394 -15.82 -7.93 -5.27
CA VAL A 394 -16.85 -8.25 -6.26
C VAL A 394 -16.54 -7.59 -7.61
N PHE A 395 -16.32 -6.27 -7.62
CA PHE A 395 -16.12 -5.55 -8.88
C PHE A 395 -14.72 -5.72 -9.47
N THR A 396 -13.69 -6.00 -8.64
CA THR A 396 -12.38 -6.36 -9.18
C THR A 396 -12.40 -7.77 -9.78
N SER A 397 -13.11 -8.73 -9.19
CA SER A 397 -13.29 -10.06 -9.78
C SER A 397 -14.10 -10.00 -11.08
N ALA A 398 -15.09 -9.12 -11.15
CA ALA A 398 -15.87 -8.89 -12.38
C ALA A 398 -15.03 -8.36 -13.54
N ARG A 399 -13.83 -7.83 -13.30
CA ARG A 399 -12.89 -7.45 -14.39
C ARG A 399 -12.55 -8.61 -15.30
N ILE A 400 -12.42 -9.82 -14.76
CA ILE A 400 -12.03 -11.00 -15.55
C ILE A 400 -13.07 -11.30 -16.64
N PRO A 401 -14.34 -11.59 -16.33
CA PRO A 401 -15.33 -11.85 -17.37
C PRO A 401 -15.56 -10.62 -18.27
N MET A 402 -15.54 -9.40 -17.72
CA MET A 402 -15.67 -8.19 -18.54
C MET A 402 -14.50 -8.03 -19.51
N ALA A 403 -13.27 -8.28 -19.09
CA ALA A 403 -12.09 -8.20 -19.95
C ALA A 403 -12.15 -9.25 -21.06
N ILE A 404 -12.57 -10.48 -20.76
CA ILE A 404 -12.73 -11.54 -21.77
C ILE A 404 -13.78 -11.14 -22.82
N VAL A 405 -14.93 -10.65 -22.38
CA VAL A 405 -16.02 -10.25 -23.31
C VAL A 405 -15.61 -9.02 -24.12
N LEU A 406 -15.15 -7.95 -23.48
CA LEU A 406 -14.83 -6.71 -24.18
C LEU A 406 -13.60 -6.83 -25.08
N SER A 407 -12.63 -7.68 -24.74
CA SER A 407 -11.47 -7.91 -25.60
C SER A 407 -11.82 -8.59 -26.92
N HIS A 408 -12.92 -9.32 -26.99
CA HIS A 408 -13.43 -9.93 -28.24
C HIS A 408 -13.88 -8.86 -29.26
N PHE A 409 -14.40 -7.72 -28.78
CA PHE A 409 -14.91 -6.65 -29.63
C PHE A 409 -13.91 -5.51 -29.83
N LEU A 410 -13.09 -5.20 -28.83
CA LEU A 410 -12.24 -4.02 -28.78
C LEU A 410 -10.73 -4.33 -28.70
N GLY A 411 -10.36 -5.61 -28.81
CA GLY A 411 -8.98 -6.02 -28.63
C GLY A 411 -8.45 -5.67 -27.23
N VAL A 412 -7.19 -5.23 -27.13
CA VAL A 412 -6.57 -4.87 -25.84
C VAL A 412 -7.28 -3.71 -25.15
N ASN A 413 -7.85 -2.75 -25.91
CA ASN A 413 -8.62 -1.63 -25.36
C ASN A 413 -9.82 -2.12 -24.54
N GLY A 414 -10.42 -3.27 -24.91
CA GLY A 414 -11.50 -3.90 -24.16
C GLY A 414 -11.09 -4.32 -22.74
N ILE A 415 -9.86 -4.76 -22.56
CA ILE A 415 -9.33 -5.10 -21.23
C ILE A 415 -9.17 -3.81 -20.38
N TRP A 416 -8.66 -2.75 -20.96
CA TRP A 416 -8.51 -1.46 -20.27
C TRP A 416 -9.86 -0.85 -19.91
N TRP A 417 -10.86 -0.95 -20.79
CA TRP A 417 -12.24 -0.57 -20.49
C TRP A 417 -12.82 -1.39 -19.33
N ALA A 418 -12.55 -2.70 -19.24
CA ALA A 418 -13.00 -3.51 -18.12
C ALA A 418 -12.42 -3.03 -16.79
N ILE A 419 -11.15 -2.61 -16.78
CA ILE A 419 -10.50 -2.00 -15.60
C ILE A 419 -11.18 -0.68 -15.26
N SER A 420 -11.38 0.20 -16.23
CA SER A 420 -11.98 1.54 -16.05
C SER A 420 -13.42 1.42 -15.55
N ILE A 421 -14.28 0.68 -16.21
CA ILE A 421 -15.69 0.50 -15.85
C ILE A 421 -15.83 -0.07 -14.43
N SER A 422 -15.05 -1.11 -14.09
CA SER A 422 -15.09 -1.69 -12.76
C SER A 422 -14.69 -0.69 -11.68
N SER A 423 -13.71 0.19 -11.95
CA SER A 423 -13.28 1.24 -11.02
C SER A 423 -14.34 2.33 -10.84
N ILE A 424 -15.02 2.74 -11.92
CA ILE A 424 -16.13 3.68 -11.87
C ILE A 424 -17.26 3.14 -10.99
N ILE A 425 -17.65 1.88 -11.21
CA ILE A 425 -18.72 1.24 -10.42
C ILE A 425 -18.32 1.13 -8.95
N LYS A 426 -17.08 0.69 -8.66
CA LYS A 426 -16.59 0.59 -7.28
C LYS A 426 -16.66 1.92 -6.55
N GLY A 427 -16.11 2.98 -7.15
CA GLY A 427 -16.11 4.32 -6.58
C GLY A 427 -17.53 4.81 -6.29
N THR A 428 -18.43 4.69 -7.26
CA THR A 428 -19.82 5.13 -7.14
C THR A 428 -20.57 4.35 -6.04
N VAL A 429 -20.46 3.01 -6.05
CA VAL A 429 -21.15 2.15 -5.07
C VAL A 429 -20.63 2.41 -3.66
N LEU A 430 -19.31 2.49 -3.47
CA LEU A 430 -18.72 2.65 -2.15
C LEU A 430 -19.04 4.02 -1.53
N VAL A 431 -18.94 5.10 -2.33
CA VAL A 431 -19.29 6.46 -1.89
C VAL A 431 -20.78 6.52 -1.51
N THR A 432 -21.66 5.98 -2.34
CA THR A 432 -23.11 5.94 -2.06
C THR A 432 -23.38 5.17 -0.78
N TRP A 433 -22.74 4.01 -0.58
CA TRP A 433 -22.89 3.22 0.64
C TRP A 433 -22.43 4.00 1.88
N PHE A 434 -21.28 4.68 1.81
CA PHE A 434 -20.80 5.48 2.94
C PHE A 434 -21.73 6.65 3.27
N ILE A 435 -22.27 7.35 2.28
CA ILE A 435 -23.24 8.44 2.49
C ILE A 435 -24.50 7.93 3.20
N LEU A 436 -25.05 6.82 2.74
CA LEU A 436 -26.23 6.20 3.37
C LEU A 436 -25.94 5.71 4.80
N TYR A 437 -24.77 5.10 5.00
CA TYR A 437 -24.33 4.66 6.32
C TYR A 437 -24.14 5.84 7.28
N SER A 438 -23.47 6.91 6.82
CA SER A 438 -23.20 8.09 7.61
C SER A 438 -24.49 8.80 8.06
N LYS A 439 -25.44 8.94 7.15
CA LYS A 439 -26.76 9.55 7.48
C LYS A 439 -27.51 8.75 8.57
N ARG A 440 -27.48 7.40 8.49
CA ARG A 440 -28.24 6.54 9.40
C ARG A 440 -27.58 6.31 10.77
N ARG A 441 -26.24 6.39 10.85
CA ARG A 441 -25.49 5.93 12.03
C ARG A 441 -24.58 6.98 12.66
N LEU A 442 -24.28 8.06 11.97
CA LEU A 442 -23.39 9.08 12.47
C LEU A 442 -24.10 10.44 12.70
N ILE A 443 -25.19 10.71 11.98
CA ILE A 443 -25.90 11.99 12.04
C ILE A 443 -27.29 11.84 12.72
N ALA A 444 -27.87 10.62 12.66
CA ALA A 444 -29.09 10.30 13.42
C ALA A 444 -28.76 10.10 14.90
#